data_3abf664952d5e1577471598e89c22ed0
#
_entry.id   3abf664952d5e1577471598e89c22ed0
#
_cell.length_a   1.000
_cell.length_b   1.000
_cell.length_c   1.000
_cell.angle_alpha   90.00
_cell.angle_beta   90.00
_cell.angle_gamma   90.00
#
_symmetry.space_group_name_H-M   'P 1'
#
loop_
_entity.id
_entity.type
_entity.pdbx_description
1 polymer ?
#
loop_
_entity_poly.entity_id
_entity_poly.type
_entity_poly.pdbx_seq_one_letter_code
_entity_poly.pdbx_strand_id
1 'polypeptide(L)'
;MYSTGISQNKIYMYNLTTPFTVTTATYASKTCNLVGGAHDALAFRFNSNGTAIFVLDTKTTETIDKYSLTAAYDISTCSLVAGSPQDFGGGLEMRSFAFSNDGQKIFIFDQKGNSDKHSIKQYSLSNPFDLSNPILTTEYIGHNSDLNSIEDFAQGLEFSSDGSKMFITGNKEDTILAFSLSNPFDLTATVTYDGEHIVTDVVRLGGITFSSDGSKMIVTDFNNADANRGVYQYDLTCGFGV
;
A
#
# COMPACT_ATOMS: atom_id res chain seq x y z
N MET A 1 -8.62 5.32 11.62
CA MET A 1 -8.37 5.31 10.16
C MET A 1 -7.39 6.41 9.83
N TYR A 2 -6.57 6.20 8.82
CA TYR A 2 -5.59 7.20 8.35
C TYR A 2 -5.72 7.33 6.84
N SER A 3 -5.46 8.53 6.32
CA SER A 3 -5.43 8.80 4.89
C SER A 3 -4.30 9.76 4.53
N THR A 4 -3.78 9.62 3.34
CA THR A 4 -2.91 10.61 2.70
C THR A 4 -3.52 11.04 1.37
N GLY A 5 -3.03 12.12 0.81
CA GLY A 5 -3.41 12.58 -0.53
C GLY A 5 -2.23 13.19 -1.23
N ILE A 6 -2.11 12.91 -2.52
CA ILE A 6 -1.16 13.56 -3.40
C ILE A 6 -1.30 15.07 -3.25
N SER A 7 -0.23 15.79 -3.14
CA SER A 7 -0.17 17.26 -3.00
C SER A 7 -0.57 17.83 -1.62
N GLN A 8 -0.95 17.03 -0.63
CA GLN A 8 -1.30 17.55 0.70
C GLN A 8 -0.11 17.59 1.67
N ASN A 9 0.95 16.85 1.39
CA ASN A 9 2.14 16.71 2.25
C ASN A 9 1.80 16.35 3.71
N LYS A 10 0.71 15.59 3.90
CA LYS A 10 0.18 15.25 5.22
C LYS A 10 -0.46 13.88 5.24
N ILE A 11 -0.38 13.24 6.39
CA ILE A 11 -1.23 12.12 6.76
C ILE A 11 -2.25 12.63 7.75
N TYR A 12 -3.53 12.27 7.57
CA TYR A 12 -4.65 12.66 8.41
C TYR A 12 -5.15 11.47 9.21
N MET A 13 -5.58 11.72 10.45
CA MET A 13 -6.18 10.72 11.33
C MET A 13 -7.69 10.95 11.48
N TYR A 14 -8.45 9.86 11.45
CA TYR A 14 -9.89 9.85 11.66
C TYR A 14 -10.24 8.83 12.75
N ASN A 15 -11.12 9.21 13.66
CA ASN A 15 -11.74 8.31 14.62
C ASN A 15 -12.92 7.60 13.95
N LEU A 16 -13.06 6.32 14.19
CA LEU A 16 -14.24 5.52 13.80
C LEU A 16 -15.00 5.17 15.09
N THR A 17 -16.28 5.50 15.17
CA THR A 17 -17.11 5.08 16.33
C THR A 17 -17.46 3.60 16.27
N THR A 18 -17.48 3.03 15.07
CA THR A 18 -17.59 1.58 14.85
C THR A 18 -16.35 1.11 14.08
N PRO A 19 -15.58 0.14 14.59
CA PRO A 19 -14.39 -0.37 13.90
C PRO A 19 -14.69 -0.77 12.46
N PHE A 20 -13.78 -0.40 11.56
CA PHE A 20 -13.87 -0.66 10.12
C PHE A 20 -15.20 -0.23 9.46
N THR A 21 -15.88 0.80 9.99
CA THR A 21 -17.08 1.38 9.37
C THR A 21 -16.78 2.82 8.97
N VAL A 22 -16.44 3.02 7.68
CA VAL A 22 -15.92 4.30 7.17
C VAL A 22 -16.96 5.43 7.26
N THR A 23 -18.25 5.12 7.20
CA THR A 23 -19.34 6.11 7.37
C THR A 23 -19.38 6.74 8.75
N THR A 24 -18.69 6.14 9.74
CA THR A 24 -18.59 6.68 11.11
C THR A 24 -17.33 7.52 11.34
N ALA A 25 -16.57 7.79 10.27
CA ALA A 25 -15.30 8.50 10.36
C ALA A 25 -15.51 9.98 10.72
N THR A 26 -14.79 10.43 11.73
CA THR A 26 -14.73 11.85 12.12
C THR A 26 -13.27 12.29 12.19
N TYR A 27 -12.94 13.46 11.63
CA TYR A 27 -11.58 13.96 11.65
C TYR A 27 -11.09 14.15 13.10
N ALA A 28 -9.97 13.53 13.44
CA ALA A 28 -9.43 13.55 14.81
C ALA A 28 -8.65 14.83 15.15
N SER A 29 -8.55 15.79 14.21
CA SER A 29 -7.71 17.00 14.34
C SER A 29 -6.22 16.68 14.55
N LYS A 30 -5.77 15.54 14.08
CA LYS A 30 -4.37 15.09 14.14
C LYS A 30 -3.83 14.87 12.73
N THR A 31 -2.61 15.39 12.50
CA THR A 31 -1.89 15.23 11.25
C THR A 31 -0.43 14.94 11.48
N CYS A 32 0.19 14.19 10.58
CA CYS A 32 1.63 14.14 10.40
C CYS A 32 2.00 15.01 9.20
N ASN A 33 2.78 16.08 9.41
CA ASN A 33 3.29 16.89 8.32
C ASN A 33 4.53 16.18 7.73
N LEU A 34 4.48 15.87 6.44
CA LEU A 34 5.62 15.33 5.73
C LEU A 34 6.60 16.47 5.44
N VAL A 35 7.84 16.32 5.90
CA VAL A 35 8.87 17.34 5.81
C VAL A 35 9.98 16.95 4.84
N GLY A 36 10.59 17.93 4.16
CA GLY A 36 11.68 17.68 3.21
C GLY A 36 11.42 18.21 1.81
N GLY A 37 10.29 18.84 1.58
CA GLY A 37 9.92 19.43 0.27
C GLY A 37 8.46 19.20 -0.07
N ALA A 38 8.17 19.26 -1.35
CA ALA A 38 6.85 18.85 -1.84
C ALA A 38 6.86 17.33 -1.99
N HIS A 39 5.97 16.65 -1.33
CA HIS A 39 5.80 15.21 -1.36
C HIS A 39 4.57 14.83 -2.20
N ASP A 40 4.70 13.77 -2.99
CA ASP A 40 3.57 13.06 -3.59
C ASP A 40 3.46 11.71 -2.89
N ALA A 41 2.92 11.74 -1.66
CA ALA A 41 2.76 10.55 -0.83
C ALA A 41 1.70 9.62 -1.42
N LEU A 42 2.12 8.57 -2.12
CA LEU A 42 1.22 7.60 -2.75
C LEU A 42 0.75 6.54 -1.78
N ALA A 43 1.63 6.07 -0.91
CA ALA A 43 1.32 5.02 0.05
C ALA A 43 2.01 5.26 1.38
N PHE A 44 1.46 4.74 2.44
CA PHE A 44 2.12 4.71 3.74
C PHE A 44 1.78 3.42 4.48
N ARG A 45 2.69 2.99 5.36
CA ARG A 45 2.51 1.82 6.22
C ARG A 45 3.04 2.11 7.61
N PHE A 46 2.35 1.57 8.62
CA PHE A 46 2.90 1.52 9.99
C PHE A 46 3.75 0.27 10.16
N ASN A 47 4.70 0.32 11.10
CA ASN A 47 5.25 -0.91 11.65
C ASN A 47 4.23 -1.59 12.58
N SER A 48 4.49 -2.85 12.96
CA SER A 48 3.53 -3.67 13.72
C SER A 48 3.11 -3.10 15.07
N ASN A 49 3.94 -2.30 15.72
CA ASN A 49 3.64 -1.68 17.02
C ASN A 49 3.19 -0.22 16.94
N GLY A 50 3.05 0.34 15.74
CA GLY A 50 2.58 1.71 15.53
C GLY A 50 3.54 2.82 15.95
N THR A 51 4.83 2.52 16.15
CA THR A 51 5.84 3.52 16.56
C THR A 51 6.60 4.14 15.38
N ALA A 52 6.36 3.66 14.17
CA ALA A 52 6.92 4.21 12.95
C ALA A 52 5.91 4.20 11.80
N ILE A 53 6.04 5.21 10.92
CA ILE A 53 5.34 5.28 9.65
C ILE A 53 6.39 5.30 8.54
N PHE A 54 6.12 4.55 7.48
CA PHE A 54 6.89 4.57 6.24
C PHE A 54 6.02 5.19 5.16
N VAL A 55 6.56 6.12 4.40
CA VAL A 55 5.82 6.89 3.39
C VAL A 55 6.54 6.78 2.06
N LEU A 56 5.86 6.31 1.05
CA LEU A 56 6.35 6.32 -0.33
C LEU A 56 6.16 7.71 -0.93
N ASP A 57 7.27 8.36 -1.26
CA ASP A 57 7.33 9.65 -1.94
C ASP A 57 7.82 9.45 -3.39
N THR A 58 7.07 9.98 -4.34
CA THR A 58 7.35 9.81 -5.78
C THR A 58 7.66 11.12 -6.49
N LYS A 59 7.81 12.22 -5.77
CA LYS A 59 7.91 13.55 -6.40
C LYS A 59 9.22 13.83 -7.13
N THR A 60 10.34 13.48 -6.54
CA THR A 60 11.67 13.79 -7.10
C THR A 60 12.50 12.56 -7.37
N THR A 61 12.54 11.68 -6.40
CA THR A 61 13.15 10.36 -6.44
C THR A 61 12.21 9.43 -5.70
N GLU A 62 11.93 8.29 -6.27
CA GLU A 62 11.05 7.33 -5.62
C GLU A 62 11.74 6.71 -4.42
N THR A 63 11.33 7.13 -3.24
CA THR A 63 11.94 6.76 -1.97
C THR A 63 10.89 6.42 -0.93
N ILE A 64 11.29 5.68 0.09
CA ILE A 64 10.47 5.44 1.27
C ILE A 64 11.08 6.18 2.45
N ASP A 65 10.36 7.18 2.94
CA ASP A 65 10.68 7.95 4.13
C ASP A 65 10.21 7.25 5.39
N LYS A 66 11.03 7.28 6.44
CA LYS A 66 10.66 6.76 7.76
C LYS A 66 10.43 7.89 8.74
N TYR A 67 9.28 7.88 9.40
CA TYR A 67 8.92 8.77 10.50
C TYR A 67 8.78 7.95 11.78
N SER A 68 9.38 8.41 12.88
CA SER A 68 9.17 7.87 14.21
C SER A 68 7.99 8.52 14.90
N LEU A 69 7.28 7.78 15.73
CA LEU A 69 6.21 8.26 16.59
C LEU A 69 6.57 8.06 18.06
N THR A 70 6.45 9.10 18.88
CA THR A 70 6.71 9.00 20.33
C THR A 70 5.54 8.37 21.08
N ALA A 71 4.35 8.35 20.49
CA ALA A 71 3.19 7.61 20.97
C ALA A 71 2.66 6.73 19.84
N ALA A 72 2.45 5.44 20.12
CA ALA A 72 2.02 4.47 19.12
C ALA A 72 0.71 4.89 18.44
N TYR A 73 0.70 4.85 17.12
CA TYR A 73 -0.41 5.26 16.26
C TYR A 73 -0.86 6.73 16.40
N ASP A 74 -0.19 7.55 17.20
CA ASP A 74 -0.49 8.99 17.28
C ASP A 74 0.36 9.77 16.28
N ILE A 75 -0.19 9.99 15.09
CA ILE A 75 0.53 10.65 13.99
C ILE A 75 0.87 12.12 14.28
N SER A 76 0.26 12.76 15.27
CA SER A 76 0.62 14.12 15.66
C SER A 76 2.01 14.20 16.30
N THR A 77 2.58 13.06 16.70
CA THR A 77 3.91 12.94 17.28
C THR A 77 4.99 12.54 16.27
N CYS A 78 4.69 12.54 14.97
CA CYS A 78 5.60 12.09 13.94
C CYS A 78 6.82 13.03 13.78
N SER A 79 7.98 12.42 13.54
CA SER A 79 9.23 13.11 13.25
C SER A 79 10.02 12.33 12.21
N LEU A 80 10.53 13.00 11.17
CA LEU A 80 11.35 12.37 10.14
C LEU A 80 12.62 11.79 10.77
N VAL A 81 12.94 10.54 10.45
CA VAL A 81 14.16 9.88 10.93
C VAL A 81 15.34 10.30 10.08
N ALA A 82 16.42 10.74 10.71
CA ALA A 82 17.64 11.13 10.02
C ALA A 82 18.21 9.94 9.23
N GLY A 83 18.67 10.21 8.01
CA GLY A 83 19.15 9.17 7.08
C GLY A 83 18.05 8.49 6.25
N SER A 84 16.79 8.80 6.47
CA SER A 84 15.70 8.63 5.51
C SER A 84 15.79 9.79 4.49
N PRO A 85 15.56 9.62 3.21
CA PRO A 85 14.82 8.54 2.54
C PRO A 85 15.68 7.32 2.14
N GLN A 86 15.02 6.18 1.96
CA GLN A 86 15.64 4.99 1.39
C GLN A 86 15.29 4.87 -0.10
N ASP A 87 16.33 4.89 -0.91
CA ASP A 87 16.28 4.56 -2.34
C ASP A 87 16.55 3.06 -2.51
N PHE A 88 15.68 2.36 -3.25
CA PHE A 88 15.85 0.94 -3.59
C PHE A 88 16.63 0.72 -4.87
N GLY A 89 17.08 1.80 -5.53
CA GLY A 89 17.90 1.78 -6.74
C GLY A 89 17.17 1.34 -8.00
N GLY A 90 17.90 1.31 -9.12
CA GLY A 90 17.43 0.69 -10.35
C GLY A 90 16.41 1.47 -11.17
N GLY A 91 16.07 2.70 -10.80
CA GLY A 91 15.08 3.50 -11.53
C GLY A 91 13.69 2.86 -11.48
N LEU A 92 13.28 2.44 -10.29
CA LEU A 92 11.94 1.89 -10.04
C LEU A 92 10.90 2.98 -10.25
N GLU A 93 9.72 2.60 -10.70
CA GLU A 93 8.50 3.40 -10.61
C GLU A 93 7.59 2.83 -9.52
N MET A 94 7.91 3.14 -8.27
CA MET A 94 7.19 2.61 -7.12
C MET A 94 5.79 3.20 -7.04
N ARG A 95 4.77 2.35 -6.95
CA ARG A 95 3.36 2.77 -6.78
C ARG A 95 2.79 2.42 -5.42
N SER A 96 3.25 1.32 -4.85
CA SER A 96 2.83 0.88 -3.53
C SER A 96 3.91 0.00 -2.90
N PHE A 97 3.77 -0.24 -1.61
CA PHE A 97 4.60 -1.19 -0.89
C PHE A 97 3.83 -1.80 0.28
N ALA A 98 4.30 -2.94 0.74
CA ALA A 98 3.78 -3.63 1.92
C ALA A 98 4.93 -4.27 2.71
N PHE A 99 4.69 -4.56 3.99
CA PHE A 99 5.60 -5.33 4.83
C PHE A 99 4.99 -6.69 5.17
N SER A 100 5.84 -7.68 5.45
CA SER A 100 5.42 -8.84 6.22
C SER A 100 5.10 -8.43 7.66
N ASN A 101 4.27 -9.21 8.35
CA ASN A 101 3.83 -8.90 9.73
C ASN A 101 4.99 -8.77 10.72
N ASP A 102 6.04 -9.56 10.53
CA ASP A 102 7.26 -9.53 11.34
C ASP A 102 8.22 -8.39 10.95
N GLY A 103 7.93 -7.68 9.85
CA GLY A 103 8.77 -6.61 9.31
C GLY A 103 10.10 -7.08 8.72
N GLN A 104 10.30 -8.37 8.51
CA GLN A 104 11.53 -8.93 7.94
C GLN A 104 11.59 -8.85 6.43
N LYS A 105 10.45 -8.58 5.78
CA LYS A 105 10.34 -8.44 4.33
C LYS A 105 9.61 -7.15 3.97
N ILE A 106 10.02 -6.53 2.88
CA ILE A 106 9.28 -5.47 2.20
C ILE A 106 9.01 -5.89 0.76
N PHE A 107 7.80 -5.61 0.31
CA PHE A 107 7.34 -5.86 -1.05
C PHE A 107 7.09 -4.51 -1.72
N ILE A 108 7.68 -4.28 -2.88
CA ILE A 108 7.54 -3.05 -3.64
C ILE A 108 6.84 -3.38 -4.94
N PHE A 109 5.72 -2.69 -5.18
CA PHE A 109 5.10 -2.72 -6.50
C PHE A 109 5.79 -1.69 -7.40
N ASP A 110 6.45 -2.19 -8.44
CA ASP A 110 7.19 -1.42 -9.44
C ASP A 110 6.41 -1.39 -10.74
N GLN A 111 5.93 -0.20 -11.12
CA GLN A 111 5.32 0.05 -12.40
C GLN A 111 6.38 0.57 -13.38
N LYS A 112 7.32 -0.23 -13.76
CA LYS A 112 8.44 0.16 -14.61
C LYS A 112 7.94 0.66 -15.97
N GLY A 113 7.71 1.99 -16.08
CA GLY A 113 7.39 2.79 -17.28
C GLY A 113 6.89 2.05 -18.53
N ASN A 114 6.67 2.70 -19.63
CA ASN A 114 6.14 2.14 -20.90
C ASN A 114 6.79 0.85 -21.45
N SER A 115 7.58 0.14 -20.70
CA SER A 115 8.31 -1.07 -21.12
C SER A 115 7.76 -2.37 -20.53
N ASP A 116 6.50 -2.45 -20.27
CA ASP A 116 5.77 -3.70 -20.36
C ASP A 116 5.91 -4.70 -19.20
N LYS A 117 6.41 -4.34 -18.00
CA LYS A 117 6.50 -5.37 -16.95
C LYS A 117 6.31 -4.79 -15.56
N HIS A 118 5.07 -4.64 -15.15
CA HIS A 118 4.77 -4.47 -13.73
C HIS A 118 5.35 -5.64 -12.95
N SER A 119 5.99 -5.34 -11.84
CA SER A 119 6.57 -6.37 -10.99
C SER A 119 6.37 -6.09 -9.51
N ILE A 120 6.42 -7.15 -8.71
CA ILE A 120 6.51 -7.03 -7.27
C ILE A 120 7.87 -7.55 -6.84
N LYS A 121 8.67 -6.66 -6.27
CA LYS A 121 9.99 -6.99 -5.76
C LYS A 121 9.92 -7.27 -4.27
N GLN A 122 10.37 -8.45 -3.87
CA GLN A 122 10.52 -8.83 -2.47
C GLN A 122 11.95 -8.60 -2.03
N TYR A 123 12.12 -7.84 -0.94
CA TYR A 123 13.40 -7.64 -0.28
C TYR A 123 13.36 -8.23 1.13
N SER A 124 14.49 -8.81 1.54
CA SER A 124 14.74 -9.20 2.92
C SER A 124 15.42 -8.05 3.67
N LEU A 125 15.03 -7.84 4.93
CA LEU A 125 15.56 -6.82 5.80
C LEU A 125 16.39 -7.49 6.91
N SER A 126 17.56 -6.93 7.22
CA SER A 126 18.46 -7.44 8.26
C SER A 126 17.87 -7.33 9.67
N ASN A 127 17.07 -6.30 9.91
CA ASN A 127 16.29 -6.10 11.13
C ASN A 127 14.86 -5.72 10.75
N PRO A 128 13.86 -6.06 11.59
CA PRO A 128 12.48 -5.70 11.32
C PRO A 128 12.28 -4.20 11.07
N PHE A 129 11.66 -3.87 9.94
CA PHE A 129 11.35 -2.49 9.55
C PHE A 129 12.58 -1.57 9.43
N ASP A 130 13.75 -2.14 9.16
CA ASP A 130 14.98 -1.40 8.91
C ASP A 130 15.31 -1.44 7.41
N LEU A 131 15.11 -0.30 6.74
CA LEU A 131 15.32 -0.17 5.31
C LEU A 131 16.76 0.19 4.92
N SER A 132 17.70 0.24 5.85
CA SER A 132 19.07 0.71 5.59
C SER A 132 19.85 -0.17 4.60
N ASN A 133 19.57 -1.46 4.57
CA ASN A 133 20.25 -2.42 3.68
C ASN A 133 19.26 -3.49 3.18
N PRO A 134 18.30 -3.15 2.32
CA PRO A 134 17.38 -4.12 1.76
C PRO A 134 18.09 -5.01 0.73
N ILE A 135 17.89 -6.33 0.83
CA ILE A 135 18.47 -7.31 -0.09
C ILE A 135 17.36 -7.85 -0.98
N LEU A 136 17.42 -7.57 -2.29
CA LEU A 136 16.49 -8.13 -3.26
C LEU A 136 16.56 -9.66 -3.24
N THR A 137 15.44 -10.29 -2.92
CA THR A 137 15.33 -11.76 -2.82
C THR A 137 14.73 -12.36 -4.07
N THR A 138 13.69 -11.73 -4.61
CA THR A 138 13.02 -12.17 -5.83
C THR A 138 12.22 -11.04 -6.46
N GLU A 139 11.91 -11.21 -7.73
CA GLU A 139 11.01 -10.36 -8.50
C GLU A 139 9.90 -11.22 -9.11
N TYR A 140 8.66 -10.93 -8.77
CA TYR A 140 7.49 -11.56 -9.34
C TYR A 140 6.93 -10.68 -10.47
N ILE A 141 6.94 -11.19 -11.70
CA ILE A 141 6.52 -10.45 -12.91
C ILE A 141 5.09 -10.79 -13.32
N GLY A 142 4.43 -11.67 -12.55
CA GLY A 142 3.12 -12.21 -12.89
C GLY A 142 3.20 -13.48 -13.77
N HIS A 143 2.10 -14.18 -13.86
CA HIS A 143 1.96 -15.38 -14.67
C HIS A 143 1.61 -14.98 -16.10
N ASN A 144 2.41 -15.32 -17.10
CA ASN A 144 2.17 -15.07 -18.54
C ASN A 144 1.94 -13.59 -18.94
N SER A 145 2.65 -12.65 -18.37
CA SER A 145 2.41 -11.23 -18.61
C SER A 145 1.10 -10.66 -18.02
N ASP A 146 0.47 -11.36 -17.08
CA ASP A 146 -0.89 -11.08 -16.64
C ASP A 146 -1.04 -9.74 -15.92
N LEU A 147 -0.03 -9.31 -15.14
CA LEU A 147 -0.07 -7.98 -14.52
C LEU A 147 -0.14 -6.85 -15.58
N ASN A 148 0.50 -7.04 -16.74
CA ASN A 148 0.48 -6.04 -17.81
C ASN A 148 -0.73 -6.17 -18.74
N SER A 149 -1.31 -7.35 -18.87
CA SER A 149 -2.47 -7.56 -19.75
C SER A 149 -3.77 -7.13 -19.09
N ILE A 150 -3.81 -7.16 -17.75
CA ILE A 150 -5.01 -6.92 -16.96
C ILE A 150 -5.04 -5.47 -16.49
N GLU A 151 -3.89 -4.87 -16.16
CA GLU A 151 -3.86 -3.52 -15.61
C GLU A 151 -2.61 -2.72 -16.01
N ASP A 152 -2.79 -1.63 -16.77
CA ASP A 152 -1.69 -0.75 -17.19
C ASP A 152 -1.26 0.23 -16.08
N PHE A 153 -2.11 0.45 -15.06
CA PHE A 153 -1.88 1.44 -14.00
C PHE A 153 -2.23 0.88 -12.62
N ALA A 154 -1.45 -0.07 -12.14
CA ALA A 154 -1.64 -0.56 -10.79
C ALA A 154 -1.26 0.50 -9.73
N GLN A 155 -2.02 0.58 -8.65
CA GLN A 155 -1.94 1.65 -7.65
C GLN A 155 -1.75 1.15 -6.23
N GLY A 156 -2.24 -0.04 -5.90
CA GLY A 156 -2.22 -0.58 -4.56
C GLY A 156 -1.64 -1.99 -4.49
N LEU A 157 -0.99 -2.30 -3.38
CA LEU A 157 -0.52 -3.63 -3.00
C LEU A 157 -0.90 -3.85 -1.55
N GLU A 158 -1.61 -4.95 -1.27
CA GLU A 158 -2.02 -5.34 0.07
C GLU A 158 -1.93 -6.84 0.24
N PHE A 159 -1.71 -7.31 1.47
CA PHE A 159 -1.76 -8.73 1.82
C PHE A 159 -2.91 -8.99 2.79
N SER A 160 -3.42 -10.22 2.78
CA SER A 160 -4.25 -10.71 3.88
C SER A 160 -3.48 -10.66 5.20
N SER A 161 -4.20 -10.60 6.30
CA SER A 161 -3.59 -10.51 7.64
C SER A 161 -2.64 -11.68 7.96
N ASP A 162 -2.87 -12.84 7.36
CA ASP A 162 -2.03 -14.03 7.49
C ASP A 162 -0.94 -14.13 6.41
N GLY A 163 -0.97 -13.24 5.39
CA GLY A 163 -0.02 -13.22 4.28
C GLY A 163 -0.22 -14.32 3.23
N SER A 164 -1.27 -15.11 3.33
CA SER A 164 -1.56 -16.19 2.38
C SER A 164 -2.16 -15.70 1.06
N LYS A 165 -2.69 -14.46 1.05
CA LYS A 165 -3.21 -13.81 -0.15
C LYS A 165 -2.56 -12.46 -0.38
N MET A 166 -2.47 -12.08 -1.64
CA MET A 166 -1.96 -10.80 -2.11
C MET A 166 -2.97 -10.19 -3.08
N PHE A 167 -3.16 -8.87 -2.97
CA PHE A 167 -4.10 -8.11 -3.77
C PHE A 167 -3.39 -6.94 -4.42
N ILE A 168 -3.70 -6.70 -5.70
CA ILE A 168 -3.20 -5.57 -6.47
C ILE A 168 -4.41 -4.82 -7.01
N THR A 169 -4.44 -3.50 -6.87
CA THR A 169 -5.47 -2.67 -7.49
C THR A 169 -4.93 -1.96 -8.70
N GLY A 170 -5.74 -1.85 -9.74
CA GLY A 170 -5.45 -1.11 -10.93
C GLY A 170 -6.59 -0.16 -11.33
N ASN A 171 -6.24 0.94 -12.01
CA ASN A 171 -7.18 2.01 -12.32
C ASN A 171 -7.62 2.10 -13.79
N LYS A 172 -7.16 1.19 -14.64
CA LYS A 172 -7.58 1.17 -16.05
C LYS A 172 -8.97 0.56 -16.21
N GLU A 173 -9.19 -0.57 -15.54
CA GLU A 173 -10.46 -1.31 -15.53
C GLU A 173 -11.10 -1.30 -14.14
N ASP A 174 -10.56 -0.51 -13.20
CA ASP A 174 -10.98 -0.48 -11.79
C ASP A 174 -11.01 -1.87 -11.15
N THR A 175 -9.92 -2.61 -11.36
CA THR A 175 -9.81 -4.04 -11.08
C THR A 175 -9.01 -4.32 -9.82
N ILE A 176 -9.43 -5.32 -9.06
CA ILE A 176 -8.66 -5.94 -7.98
C ILE A 176 -8.22 -7.31 -8.46
N LEU A 177 -6.91 -7.54 -8.53
CA LEU A 177 -6.33 -8.84 -8.83
C LEU A 177 -6.02 -9.56 -7.53
N ALA A 178 -6.42 -10.82 -7.42
CA ALA A 178 -6.20 -11.66 -6.25
C ALA A 178 -5.23 -12.79 -6.56
N PHE A 179 -4.33 -13.06 -5.63
CA PHE A 179 -3.33 -14.12 -5.70
C PHE A 179 -3.26 -14.89 -4.39
N SER A 180 -3.07 -16.20 -4.48
CA SER A 180 -2.74 -17.07 -3.34
C SER A 180 -1.24 -17.38 -3.31
N LEU A 181 -0.67 -17.33 -2.11
CA LEU A 181 0.72 -17.69 -1.86
C LEU A 181 0.78 -19.02 -1.11
N SER A 182 1.57 -19.97 -1.62
CA SER A 182 1.75 -21.27 -0.95
C SER A 182 2.51 -21.16 0.38
N ASN A 183 3.33 -20.13 0.54
CA ASN A 183 3.95 -19.73 1.80
C ASN A 183 3.58 -18.27 2.10
N PRO A 184 3.09 -17.95 3.30
CA PRO A 184 2.72 -16.59 3.68
C PRO A 184 3.87 -15.59 3.50
N PHE A 185 3.56 -14.45 2.89
CA PHE A 185 4.54 -13.39 2.63
C PHE A 185 5.80 -13.88 1.91
N ASP A 186 5.68 -14.78 0.94
CA ASP A 186 6.84 -15.34 0.25
C ASP A 186 6.61 -15.52 -1.26
N LEU A 187 7.15 -14.58 -2.04
CA LEU A 187 7.08 -14.63 -3.51
C LEU A 187 8.12 -15.57 -4.15
N THR A 188 9.01 -16.17 -3.36
CA THR A 188 9.92 -17.22 -3.85
C THR A 188 9.21 -18.56 -3.98
N ALA A 189 8.11 -18.72 -3.28
CA ALA A 189 7.24 -19.89 -3.34
C ALA A 189 6.23 -19.77 -4.49
N THR A 190 5.30 -20.72 -4.59
CA THR A 190 4.28 -20.70 -5.64
C THR A 190 3.29 -19.56 -5.39
N VAL A 191 3.14 -18.68 -6.38
CA VAL A 191 2.11 -17.65 -6.44
C VAL A 191 1.10 -18.07 -7.49
N THR A 192 -0.17 -18.19 -7.10
CA THR A 192 -1.27 -18.59 -7.97
C THR A 192 -2.20 -17.40 -8.19
N TYR A 193 -2.52 -17.09 -9.44
CA TYR A 193 -3.57 -16.11 -9.76
C TYR A 193 -4.94 -16.72 -9.50
N ASP A 194 -5.73 -16.08 -8.62
CA ASP A 194 -7.05 -16.56 -8.21
C ASP A 194 -8.18 -15.96 -9.06
N GLY A 195 -7.92 -14.82 -9.67
CA GLY A 195 -8.89 -14.11 -10.48
C GLY A 195 -8.88 -12.60 -10.28
N GLU A 196 -9.87 -11.94 -10.86
CA GLU A 196 -10.06 -10.50 -10.80
C GLU A 196 -11.47 -10.13 -10.38
N HIS A 197 -11.62 -8.95 -9.78
CA HIS A 197 -12.89 -8.34 -9.44
C HIS A 197 -12.92 -6.90 -9.91
N ILE A 198 -13.94 -6.53 -10.69
CA ILE A 198 -14.16 -5.16 -11.16
C ILE A 198 -14.99 -4.41 -10.13
N VAL A 199 -14.50 -3.27 -9.67
CA VAL A 199 -15.18 -2.41 -8.70
C VAL A 199 -15.95 -1.32 -9.46
N THR A 200 -17.26 -1.51 -9.62
CA THR A 200 -18.09 -0.66 -10.50
C THR A 200 -18.47 0.69 -9.90
N ASP A 201 -18.30 0.89 -8.59
CA ASP A 201 -18.73 2.10 -7.88
C ASP A 201 -17.62 3.16 -7.79
N VAL A 202 -16.44 2.87 -8.31
CA VAL A 202 -15.30 3.78 -8.39
C VAL A 202 -14.98 4.13 -9.84
N VAL A 203 -14.32 5.27 -10.06
CA VAL A 203 -13.90 5.71 -11.40
C VAL A 203 -12.39 5.58 -11.58
N ARG A 204 -11.64 5.62 -10.49
CA ARG A 204 -10.19 5.39 -10.45
C ARG A 204 -9.81 4.71 -9.16
N LEU A 205 -9.75 3.41 -9.23
CA LEU A 205 -9.39 2.57 -8.09
C LEU A 205 -7.95 2.87 -7.66
N GLY A 206 -7.80 3.26 -6.38
CA GLY A 206 -6.52 3.57 -5.77
C GLY A 206 -6.04 2.48 -4.82
N GLY A 207 -5.77 2.86 -3.58
CA GLY A 207 -5.35 1.94 -2.54
C GLY A 207 -6.46 1.00 -2.08
N ILE A 208 -6.05 -0.15 -1.54
CA ILE A 208 -6.93 -1.16 -0.93
C ILE A 208 -6.41 -1.49 0.47
N THR A 209 -7.33 -1.81 1.38
CA THR A 209 -7.02 -2.40 2.67
C THR A 209 -8.20 -3.23 3.16
N PHE A 210 -7.95 -4.13 4.12
CA PHE A 210 -8.97 -5.02 4.69
C PHE A 210 -9.07 -4.87 6.20
N SER A 211 -10.21 -5.26 6.76
CA SER A 211 -10.29 -5.59 8.19
C SER A 211 -9.41 -6.81 8.49
N SER A 212 -8.97 -6.93 9.74
CA SER A 212 -8.06 -8.02 10.14
C SER A 212 -8.63 -9.43 9.93
N ASP A 213 -9.96 -9.56 9.94
CA ASP A 213 -10.68 -10.80 9.67
C ASP A 213 -11.03 -10.98 8.18
N GLY A 214 -10.71 -9.99 7.34
CA GLY A 214 -11.02 -9.99 5.92
C GLY A 214 -12.50 -9.85 5.58
N SER A 215 -13.36 -9.56 6.56
CA SER A 215 -14.81 -9.42 6.33
C SER A 215 -15.20 -8.09 5.67
N LYS A 216 -14.30 -7.12 5.69
CA LYS A 216 -14.50 -5.82 5.07
C LYS A 216 -13.31 -5.44 4.19
N MET A 217 -13.62 -4.91 3.03
CA MET A 217 -12.67 -4.31 2.10
C MET A 217 -12.92 -2.81 2.03
N ILE A 218 -11.87 -2.03 2.06
CA ILE A 218 -11.92 -0.58 1.92
C ILE A 218 -11.02 -0.19 0.77
N VAL A 219 -11.55 0.56 -0.18
CA VAL A 219 -10.83 1.08 -1.33
C VAL A 219 -10.94 2.59 -1.42
N THR A 220 -10.00 3.22 -2.08
CA THR A 220 -10.02 4.66 -2.36
C THR A 220 -10.30 4.92 -3.83
N ASP A 221 -11.09 5.96 -4.11
CA ASP A 221 -11.23 6.54 -5.45
C ASP A 221 -10.43 7.85 -5.49
N PHE A 222 -9.48 7.96 -6.42
CA PHE A 222 -8.64 9.14 -6.59
C PHE A 222 -8.98 9.97 -7.85
N ASN A 223 -10.16 9.82 -8.40
CA ASN A 223 -10.59 10.57 -9.58
C ASN A 223 -10.39 12.09 -9.40
N ASN A 224 -9.60 12.69 -10.30
CA ASN A 224 -9.27 14.12 -10.23
C ASN A 224 -10.39 15.05 -10.69
N ALA A 225 -11.41 14.53 -11.38
CA ALA A 225 -12.38 15.33 -12.12
C ALA A 225 -13.65 15.67 -11.31
N ASP A 226 -13.93 15.01 -10.18
CA ASP A 226 -15.24 15.10 -9.53
C ASP A 226 -15.23 15.21 -8.02
N ALA A 227 -16.38 15.71 -7.51
CA ALA A 227 -16.78 15.70 -6.11
C ALA A 227 -16.89 14.29 -5.48
N ASN A 228 -16.64 13.24 -6.25
CA ASN A 228 -16.82 11.83 -5.88
C ASN A 228 -15.54 11.15 -5.40
N ARG A 229 -14.46 11.89 -5.12
CA ARG A 229 -13.32 11.31 -4.42
C ARG A 229 -13.79 10.74 -3.10
N GLY A 230 -13.54 9.47 -2.85
CA GLY A 230 -14.10 8.83 -1.68
C GLY A 230 -13.30 7.65 -1.18
N VAL A 231 -13.77 7.19 -0.04
CA VAL A 231 -13.37 5.92 0.55
C VAL A 231 -14.61 5.06 0.56
N TYR A 232 -14.55 3.93 -0.12
CA TYR A 232 -15.65 2.99 -0.28
C TYR A 232 -15.38 1.76 0.57
N GLN A 233 -16.43 1.25 1.18
CA GLN A 233 -16.36 0.04 2.00
C GLN A 233 -17.31 -1.00 1.44
N TYR A 234 -16.82 -2.23 1.37
CA TYR A 234 -17.56 -3.42 0.95
C TYR A 234 -17.55 -4.45 2.05
N ASP A 235 -18.70 -5.08 2.30
CA ASP A 235 -18.80 -6.23 3.17
C ASP A 235 -18.58 -7.50 2.33
N LEU A 236 -17.62 -8.32 2.72
CA LEU A 236 -17.26 -9.55 2.03
C LEU A 236 -17.94 -10.74 2.68
N THR A 237 -18.52 -11.62 1.87
CA THR A 237 -19.26 -12.82 2.34
C THR A 237 -18.35 -13.93 2.84
N CYS A 238 -17.09 -13.93 2.40
CA CYS A 238 -16.03 -14.82 2.91
C CYS A 238 -14.77 -13.99 3.13
N GLY A 239 -14.02 -14.31 4.18
CA GLY A 239 -12.81 -13.55 4.52
C GLY A 239 -11.85 -13.45 3.33
N PHE A 240 -11.45 -12.22 2.98
CA PHE A 240 -10.58 -11.92 1.83
C PHE A 240 -11.07 -12.47 0.48
N GLY A 241 -12.38 -12.71 0.33
CA GLY A 241 -12.98 -13.08 -0.95
C GLY A 241 -13.37 -11.83 -1.73
N VAL A 242 -12.68 -11.56 -2.82
CA VAL A 242 -12.95 -10.46 -3.77
C VAL A 242 -13.32 -11.05 -5.12
#